data_0444076f314fadda0f9e33a5e92fc37a
#
_entry.id   0444076f314fadda0f9e33a5e92fc37a
#
_cell.length_a   1.000
_cell.length_b   1.000
_cell.length_c   1.000
_cell.angle_alpha   90.00
_cell.angle_beta   90.00
_cell.angle_gamma   90.00
#
_symmetry.space_group_name_H-M   'P 1'
#
loop_
_entity.id
_entity.type
_entity.pdbx_description
1 polymer ?
#
loop_
_entity_poly.entity_id
_entity_poly.type
_entity_poly.pdbx_seq_one_letter_code
_entity_poly.pdbx_strand_id
1 'polypeptide(L)'
;MSGTLRILPLGGLGEIGKNMMVLEYEGRIVVVDTGLRFPAPDQLGIDLVLPDFTYLRDRADAIDAIVLTHGHEDHVGALPFVLRQLDRTPPIYGGPLTVAMVRSKLDEHKLRDVRLKEVRRGDEVSAGPFSIEPVKLAHSIPDMFAYAITCELGTTLVTGDYKFDQTPVDGIPADIARLAELGRDGVLLLCGDSTNADRAGWSLSESLVGPQLKEAFARCEGRIVVTCFASNIHRVQQVVDAASTLGRKVALVGRSMRKNVNIGRQLGHIDVPQGMLVEPKRIEDFPDEKLVIVSTGSQGEPPVSYTHLTLPTKRIV
;
A
#
# COMPACT_ATOMS: atom_id res chain seq x y z
N MET A 1 -23.86 -19.23 26.14
CA MET A 1 -23.77 -19.88 24.81
C MET A 1 -22.39 -19.53 24.28
N SER A 2 -21.58 -20.50 23.94
CA SER A 2 -20.25 -20.21 23.36
C SER A 2 -20.46 -19.57 22.00
N GLY A 3 -20.06 -18.31 21.84
CA GLY A 3 -20.08 -17.61 20.55
C GLY A 3 -19.21 -18.34 19.53
N THR A 4 -19.44 -18.09 18.25
CA THR A 4 -18.60 -18.60 17.17
C THR A 4 -17.97 -17.42 16.47
N LEU A 5 -16.63 -17.34 16.43
CA LEU A 5 -15.90 -16.43 15.57
C LEU A 5 -15.79 -17.07 14.18
N ARG A 6 -16.29 -16.37 13.16
CA ARG A 6 -16.15 -16.79 11.76
C ARG A 6 -15.11 -15.92 11.08
N ILE A 7 -14.22 -16.56 10.34
CA ILE A 7 -13.23 -15.90 9.48
C ILE A 7 -13.56 -16.30 8.05
N LEU A 8 -13.87 -15.32 7.20
CA LEU A 8 -14.24 -15.54 5.80
C LEU A 8 -13.30 -14.71 4.90
N PRO A 9 -12.31 -15.33 4.29
CA PRO A 9 -11.55 -14.67 3.24
C PRO A 9 -12.41 -14.57 1.98
N LEU A 10 -12.63 -13.34 1.50
CA LEU A 10 -13.35 -13.07 0.26
C LEU A 10 -12.40 -12.93 -0.93
N GLY A 11 -11.11 -12.84 -0.68
CA GLY A 11 -10.01 -12.83 -1.64
C GLY A 11 -8.66 -12.84 -0.92
N GLY A 12 -7.58 -12.96 -1.68
CA GLY A 12 -6.20 -12.92 -1.16
C GLY A 12 -5.63 -14.27 -0.70
N LEU A 13 -6.40 -15.37 -0.69
CA LEU A 13 -5.88 -16.70 -0.37
C LEU A 13 -5.50 -17.48 -1.62
N GLY A 14 -4.23 -17.94 -1.67
CA GLY A 14 -3.71 -18.69 -2.81
C GLY A 14 -3.52 -17.83 -4.07
N GLU A 15 -3.57 -16.52 -3.95
CA GLU A 15 -3.39 -15.56 -5.03
C GLU A 15 -2.78 -14.26 -4.49
N ILE A 16 -2.23 -13.44 -5.39
CA ILE A 16 -1.80 -12.07 -5.07
C ILE A 16 -2.92 -11.12 -5.47
N GLY A 17 -3.27 -10.21 -4.56
CA GLY A 17 -4.32 -9.21 -4.76
C GLY A 17 -5.70 -9.64 -4.27
N LYS A 18 -6.66 -8.75 -4.37
CA LYS A 18 -8.04 -8.89 -3.86
C LYS A 18 -8.10 -9.15 -2.35
N ASN A 19 -7.13 -8.65 -1.59
CA ASN A 19 -7.11 -8.89 -0.15
C ASN A 19 -8.36 -8.33 0.50
N MET A 20 -9.18 -9.22 1.04
CA MET A 20 -10.40 -8.90 1.77
C MET A 20 -10.76 -10.04 2.71
N MET A 21 -10.79 -9.74 4.01
CA MET A 21 -11.10 -10.71 5.04
C MET A 21 -12.20 -10.19 5.95
N VAL A 22 -13.15 -11.05 6.28
CA VAL A 22 -14.25 -10.78 7.20
C VAL A 22 -14.04 -11.54 8.50
N LEU A 23 -14.14 -10.83 9.61
CA LEU A 23 -14.27 -11.40 10.95
C LEU A 23 -15.69 -11.14 11.41
N GLU A 24 -16.43 -12.20 11.75
CA GLU A 24 -17.80 -12.10 12.27
C GLU A 24 -17.91 -12.78 13.62
N TYR A 25 -18.40 -12.04 14.61
CA TYR A 25 -18.70 -12.53 15.95
C TYR A 25 -20.00 -11.90 16.43
N GLU A 26 -20.90 -12.70 17.01
CA GLU A 26 -22.23 -12.28 17.49
C GLU A 26 -23.06 -11.51 16.42
N GLY A 27 -22.94 -11.89 15.15
CA GLY A 27 -23.62 -11.23 14.04
C GLY A 27 -23.09 -9.85 13.69
N ARG A 28 -21.96 -9.42 14.28
CA ARG A 28 -21.27 -8.17 13.99
C ARG A 28 -19.99 -8.43 13.18
N ILE A 29 -19.62 -7.51 12.32
CA ILE A 29 -18.60 -7.71 11.30
C ILE A 29 -17.51 -6.63 11.38
N VAL A 30 -16.27 -7.07 11.31
CA VAL A 30 -15.12 -6.23 10.96
C VAL A 30 -14.53 -6.74 9.63
N VAL A 31 -14.26 -5.84 8.71
CA VAL A 31 -13.60 -6.16 7.43
C VAL A 31 -12.16 -5.68 7.48
N VAL A 32 -11.23 -6.54 7.10
CA VAL A 32 -9.81 -6.18 6.94
C VAL A 32 -9.50 -6.15 5.45
N ASP A 33 -9.10 -4.98 4.99
CA ASP A 33 -8.80 -4.64 3.60
C ASP A 33 -9.99 -4.77 2.62
N THR A 34 -9.84 -4.14 1.47
CA THR A 34 -10.80 -4.13 0.37
C THR A 34 -10.02 -4.00 -0.93
N GLY A 35 -9.19 -5.01 -1.20
CA GLY A 35 -8.25 -5.00 -2.31
C GLY A 35 -8.88 -5.35 -3.66
N LEU A 36 -8.23 -4.92 -4.72
CA LEU A 36 -8.49 -5.39 -6.08
C LEU A 36 -7.29 -6.18 -6.63
N ARG A 37 -7.46 -6.78 -7.78
CA ARG A 37 -6.38 -7.33 -8.59
C ARG A 37 -6.48 -6.77 -10.00
N PHE A 38 -5.34 -6.51 -10.63
CA PHE A 38 -5.29 -6.25 -12.07
C PHE A 38 -5.46 -7.56 -12.84
N PRO A 39 -6.16 -7.53 -13.99
CA PRO A 39 -6.38 -8.75 -14.77
C PRO A 39 -5.07 -9.34 -15.29
N ALA A 40 -5.06 -10.65 -15.47
CA ALA A 40 -3.96 -11.33 -16.16
C ALA A 40 -3.99 -10.97 -17.66
N PRO A 41 -2.85 -11.10 -18.39
CA PRO A 41 -2.75 -10.71 -19.80
C PRO A 41 -3.75 -11.43 -20.73
N ASP A 42 -4.23 -12.58 -20.34
CA ASP A 42 -5.22 -13.39 -21.08
C ASP A 42 -6.68 -12.98 -20.78
N GLN A 43 -6.92 -12.14 -19.80
CA GLN A 43 -8.24 -11.61 -19.42
C GLN A 43 -8.60 -10.36 -20.25
N LEU A 44 -8.75 -10.53 -21.56
CA LEU A 44 -9.03 -9.42 -22.47
C LEU A 44 -10.39 -8.75 -22.17
N GLY A 45 -10.39 -7.40 -22.17
CA GLY A 45 -11.59 -6.59 -21.91
C GLY A 45 -11.98 -6.48 -20.44
N ILE A 46 -11.17 -7.00 -19.52
CA ILE A 46 -11.34 -6.81 -18.08
C ILE A 46 -10.37 -5.71 -17.62
N ASP A 47 -10.89 -4.69 -16.95
CA ASP A 47 -10.08 -3.61 -16.40
C ASP A 47 -9.61 -3.90 -14.97
N LEU A 48 -10.48 -4.47 -14.13
CA LEU A 48 -10.23 -4.75 -12.72
C LEU A 48 -10.90 -6.06 -12.29
N VAL A 49 -10.29 -6.77 -11.37
CA VAL A 49 -10.87 -7.96 -10.73
C VAL A 49 -11.12 -7.64 -9.26
N LEU A 50 -12.36 -7.76 -8.83
CA LEU A 50 -12.80 -7.49 -7.47
C LEU A 50 -13.02 -8.80 -6.71
N PRO A 51 -12.92 -8.82 -5.37
CA PRO A 51 -13.39 -9.93 -4.56
C PRO A 51 -14.92 -10.06 -4.68
N ASP A 52 -15.45 -11.23 -4.43
CA ASP A 52 -16.92 -11.41 -4.27
C ASP A 52 -17.31 -10.98 -2.85
N PHE A 53 -17.87 -9.79 -2.73
CA PHE A 53 -18.34 -9.22 -1.47
C PHE A 53 -19.88 -9.27 -1.31
N THR A 54 -20.57 -10.17 -2.00
CA THR A 54 -22.02 -10.40 -1.86
C THR A 54 -22.38 -10.65 -0.39
N TYR A 55 -21.54 -11.38 0.33
CA TYR A 55 -21.71 -11.62 1.77
C TYR A 55 -21.83 -10.33 2.59
N LEU A 56 -21.04 -9.31 2.29
CA LEU A 56 -21.04 -8.01 2.97
C LEU A 56 -22.25 -7.15 2.55
N ARG A 57 -22.60 -7.18 1.27
CA ARG A 57 -23.75 -6.42 0.75
C ARG A 57 -25.04 -6.79 1.47
N ASP A 58 -25.27 -8.07 1.66
CA ASP A 58 -26.49 -8.59 2.30
C ASP A 58 -26.48 -8.37 3.84
N ARG A 59 -25.38 -7.86 4.40
CA ARG A 59 -25.15 -7.64 5.85
C ARG A 59 -24.56 -6.26 6.15
N ALA A 60 -24.82 -5.25 5.33
CA ALA A 60 -24.24 -3.92 5.45
C ALA A 60 -24.45 -3.31 6.85
N ASP A 61 -25.60 -3.53 7.49
CA ASP A 61 -25.91 -3.03 8.83
C ASP A 61 -25.11 -3.72 9.94
N ALA A 62 -24.58 -4.89 9.67
CA ALA A 62 -23.75 -5.63 10.64
C ALA A 62 -22.28 -5.16 10.63
N ILE A 63 -21.85 -4.41 9.64
CA ILE A 63 -20.44 -3.98 9.50
C ILE A 63 -20.18 -2.81 10.45
N ASP A 64 -19.37 -3.05 11.48
CA ASP A 64 -18.99 -2.04 12.47
C ASP A 64 -17.77 -1.22 12.05
N ALA A 65 -16.84 -1.84 11.32
CA ALA A 65 -15.64 -1.19 10.83
C ALA A 65 -15.09 -1.87 9.57
N ILE A 66 -14.42 -1.07 8.74
CA ILE A 66 -13.42 -1.53 7.78
C ILE A 66 -12.07 -1.02 8.27
N VAL A 67 -11.08 -1.89 8.41
CA VAL A 67 -9.70 -1.52 8.75
C VAL A 67 -8.79 -1.81 7.57
N LEU A 68 -7.92 -0.86 7.23
CA LEU A 68 -7.04 -0.94 6.07
C LEU A 68 -5.59 -1.05 6.54
N THR A 69 -4.93 -2.13 6.17
CA THR A 69 -3.55 -2.40 6.60
C THR A 69 -2.59 -1.37 6.01
N HIS A 70 -2.71 -1.07 4.73
CA HIS A 70 -1.89 -0.08 4.03
C HIS A 70 -2.51 0.35 2.68
N GLY A 71 -1.89 1.33 2.01
CA GLY A 71 -2.47 2.01 0.85
C GLY A 71 -2.23 1.39 -0.53
N HIS A 72 -1.79 0.14 -0.65
CA HIS A 72 -1.63 -0.53 -1.95
C HIS A 72 -2.99 -0.91 -2.56
N GLU A 73 -3.05 -0.96 -3.90
CA GLU A 73 -4.29 -1.21 -4.63
C GLU A 73 -4.93 -2.58 -4.33
N ASP A 74 -4.12 -3.57 -4.08
CA ASP A 74 -4.55 -4.91 -3.71
C ASP A 74 -5.04 -5.03 -2.26
N HIS A 75 -5.01 -3.91 -1.50
CA HIS A 75 -5.58 -3.77 -0.16
C HIS A 75 -6.68 -2.71 -0.05
N VAL A 76 -6.67 -1.67 -0.91
CA VAL A 76 -7.68 -0.58 -0.84
C VAL A 76 -8.43 -0.34 -2.15
N GLY A 77 -8.02 -0.99 -3.23
CA GLY A 77 -8.48 -0.64 -4.58
C GLY A 77 -9.95 -0.93 -4.85
N ALA A 78 -10.54 -1.94 -4.22
CA ALA A 78 -11.95 -2.27 -4.37
C ALA A 78 -12.88 -1.41 -3.50
N LEU A 79 -12.36 -0.64 -2.54
CA LEU A 79 -13.16 0.13 -1.58
C LEU A 79 -14.26 0.98 -2.24
N PRO A 80 -14.01 1.77 -3.30
CA PRO A 80 -15.06 2.56 -3.93
C PRO A 80 -16.21 1.72 -4.50
N PHE A 81 -15.91 0.53 -4.98
CA PHE A 81 -16.89 -0.39 -5.55
C PHE A 81 -17.71 -1.07 -4.47
N VAL A 82 -17.05 -1.46 -3.37
CA VAL A 82 -17.71 -2.01 -2.17
C VAL A 82 -18.69 -0.99 -1.60
N LEU A 83 -18.23 0.24 -1.32
CA LEU A 83 -19.05 1.27 -0.70
C LEU A 83 -20.28 1.66 -1.52
N ARG A 84 -20.21 1.58 -2.87
CA ARG A 84 -21.38 1.84 -3.73
C ARG A 84 -22.48 0.79 -3.65
N GLN A 85 -22.15 -0.39 -3.13
CA GLN A 85 -23.09 -1.51 -3.03
C GLN A 85 -23.56 -1.77 -1.60
N LEU A 86 -23.01 -1.02 -0.63
CA LEU A 86 -23.46 -1.06 0.76
C LEU A 86 -24.52 0.01 0.98
N ASP A 87 -25.68 -0.37 1.51
CA ASP A 87 -26.75 0.56 1.89
C ASP A 87 -26.33 1.52 3.03
N ARG A 88 -25.37 1.09 3.83
CA ARG A 88 -24.76 1.88 4.92
C ARG A 88 -23.24 1.86 4.81
N THR A 89 -22.63 3.04 4.90
CA THR A 89 -21.17 3.18 4.93
C THR A 89 -20.65 3.05 6.37
N PRO A 90 -19.89 2.00 6.72
CA PRO A 90 -19.25 1.89 8.02
C PRO A 90 -18.09 2.90 8.16
N PRO A 91 -17.61 3.17 9.39
CA PRO A 91 -16.35 3.88 9.58
C PRO A 91 -15.18 3.06 9.04
N ILE A 92 -14.22 3.76 8.43
CA ILE A 92 -13.03 3.16 7.81
C ILE A 92 -11.80 3.69 8.54
N TYR A 93 -10.93 2.80 8.96
CA TYR A 93 -9.72 3.11 9.72
C TYR A 93 -8.47 2.71 8.93
N GLY A 94 -7.40 3.49 9.07
CA GLY A 94 -6.09 3.17 8.47
C GLY A 94 -5.04 4.15 8.94
N GLY A 95 -3.78 3.89 8.64
CA GLY A 95 -2.69 4.83 8.90
C GLY A 95 -2.86 6.16 8.14
N PRO A 96 -2.20 7.25 8.57
CA PRO A 96 -2.37 8.58 7.96
C PRO A 96 -2.16 8.60 6.44
N LEU A 97 -1.10 7.94 5.94
CA LEU A 97 -0.85 7.86 4.50
C LEU A 97 -1.93 7.06 3.78
N THR A 98 -2.34 5.92 4.34
CA THR A 98 -3.41 5.08 3.81
C THR A 98 -4.72 5.87 3.70
N VAL A 99 -5.10 6.58 4.76
CA VAL A 99 -6.31 7.42 4.80
C VAL A 99 -6.25 8.52 3.74
N ALA A 100 -5.11 9.20 3.59
CA ALA A 100 -4.95 10.26 2.58
C ALA A 100 -5.04 9.73 1.14
N MET A 101 -4.43 8.57 0.87
CA MET A 101 -4.51 7.91 -0.45
C MET A 101 -5.94 7.46 -0.75
N VAL A 102 -6.61 6.85 0.23
CA VAL A 102 -8.01 6.41 0.12
C VAL A 102 -8.95 7.58 -0.10
N ARG A 103 -8.80 8.68 0.67
CA ARG A 103 -9.61 9.90 0.47
C ARG A 103 -9.50 10.40 -0.97
N SER A 104 -8.27 10.50 -1.47
CA SER A 104 -8.03 10.94 -2.83
C SER A 104 -8.65 9.98 -3.88
N LYS A 105 -8.65 8.67 -3.63
CA LYS A 105 -9.33 7.67 -4.46
C LYS A 105 -10.86 7.83 -4.41
N LEU A 106 -11.42 8.00 -3.23
CA LEU A 106 -12.86 8.20 -3.06
C LEU A 106 -13.35 9.48 -3.73
N ASP A 107 -12.57 10.56 -3.71
CA ASP A 107 -12.87 11.82 -4.42
C ASP A 107 -12.93 11.61 -5.94
N GLU A 108 -12.00 10.84 -6.54
CA GLU A 108 -12.03 10.47 -7.95
C GLU A 108 -13.30 9.70 -8.31
N HIS A 109 -13.79 8.86 -7.38
CA HIS A 109 -15.02 8.12 -7.51
C HIS A 109 -16.27 8.89 -7.07
N LYS A 110 -16.13 10.19 -6.66
CA LYS A 110 -17.21 11.06 -6.19
C LYS A 110 -17.93 10.55 -4.92
N LEU A 111 -17.21 9.83 -4.08
CA LEU A 111 -17.68 9.33 -2.77
C LEU A 111 -17.13 10.23 -1.66
N ARG A 112 -17.87 11.29 -1.28
CA ARG A 112 -17.36 12.31 -0.36
C ARG A 112 -17.78 12.11 1.10
N ASP A 113 -18.95 11.53 1.33
CA ASP A 113 -19.56 11.38 2.67
C ASP A 113 -19.11 10.08 3.36
N VAL A 114 -17.80 9.78 3.27
CA VAL A 114 -17.20 8.59 3.87
C VAL A 114 -16.42 8.96 5.12
N ARG A 115 -16.71 8.27 6.24
CA ARG A 115 -16.05 8.50 7.53
C ARG A 115 -14.70 7.77 7.56
N LEU A 116 -13.65 8.47 7.13
CA LEU A 116 -12.27 8.03 7.25
C LEU A 116 -11.67 8.49 8.58
N LYS A 117 -11.02 7.58 9.29
CA LYS A 117 -10.38 7.85 10.58
C LYS A 117 -8.94 7.34 10.57
N GLU A 118 -8.03 8.18 10.98
CA GLU A 118 -6.64 7.80 11.17
C GLU A 118 -6.46 6.98 12.45
N VAL A 119 -5.59 5.98 12.37
CA VAL A 119 -5.09 5.24 13.52
C VAL A 119 -3.57 5.26 13.54
N ARG A 120 -3.01 5.20 14.73
CA ARG A 120 -1.58 5.25 14.98
C ARG A 120 -1.20 4.15 15.96
N ARG A 121 0.07 3.88 16.08
CA ARG A 121 0.64 2.96 17.08
C ARG A 121 0.13 3.34 18.48
N GLY A 122 -0.41 2.38 19.20
CA GLY A 122 -0.95 2.55 20.56
C GLY A 122 -2.41 2.98 20.63
N ASP A 123 -3.06 3.21 19.48
CA ASP A 123 -4.51 3.44 19.48
C ASP A 123 -5.26 2.12 19.69
N GLU A 124 -6.49 2.24 20.15
CA GLU A 124 -7.44 1.16 20.25
C GLU A 124 -8.80 1.61 19.74
N VAL A 125 -9.40 0.81 18.87
CA VAL A 125 -10.69 1.10 18.25
C VAL A 125 -11.72 0.07 18.69
N SER A 126 -12.80 0.54 19.29
CA SER A 126 -13.96 -0.33 19.59
C SER A 126 -14.90 -0.38 18.37
N ALA A 127 -15.24 -1.60 17.93
CA ALA A 127 -16.12 -1.86 16.78
C ALA A 127 -17.06 -3.04 17.11
N GLY A 128 -18.27 -2.73 17.61
CA GLY A 128 -19.20 -3.73 18.12
C GLY A 128 -18.56 -4.57 19.25
N PRO A 129 -18.53 -5.91 19.14
CA PRO A 129 -17.90 -6.79 20.12
C PRO A 129 -16.37 -6.88 19.98
N PHE A 130 -15.78 -6.14 19.06
CA PHE A 130 -14.36 -6.19 18.78
C PHE A 130 -13.62 -5.00 19.37
N SER A 131 -12.42 -5.24 19.91
CA SER A 131 -11.37 -4.27 20.13
C SER A 131 -10.29 -4.47 19.07
N ILE A 132 -9.85 -3.40 18.42
CA ILE A 132 -8.93 -3.42 17.28
C ILE A 132 -7.73 -2.55 17.59
N GLU A 133 -6.55 -3.15 17.64
CA GLU A 133 -5.28 -2.47 17.89
C GLU A 133 -4.40 -2.51 16.63
N PRO A 134 -3.94 -1.34 16.10
CA PRO A 134 -2.96 -1.27 15.03
C PRO A 134 -1.55 -1.54 15.57
N VAL A 135 -0.89 -2.55 15.04
CA VAL A 135 0.50 -2.92 15.37
C VAL A 135 1.40 -2.53 14.20
N LYS A 136 2.36 -1.63 14.43
CA LYS A 136 3.24 -1.15 13.36
C LYS A 136 4.09 -2.28 12.77
N LEU A 137 4.01 -2.46 11.46
CA LEU A 137 4.92 -3.31 10.68
C LEU A 137 5.64 -2.48 9.61
N ALA A 138 6.67 -3.05 8.99
CA ALA A 138 7.39 -2.43 7.88
C ALA A 138 6.99 -3.07 6.55
N HIS A 139 6.87 -2.23 5.53
CA HIS A 139 6.61 -2.63 4.14
C HIS A 139 7.24 -1.60 3.18
N SER A 140 6.95 -1.69 1.89
CA SER A 140 7.43 -0.73 0.88
C SER A 140 6.77 0.66 0.95
N ILE A 141 5.77 0.80 1.81
CA ILE A 141 4.98 2.02 2.03
C ILE A 141 4.95 2.36 3.53
N PRO A 142 5.06 3.65 3.91
CA PRO A 142 4.90 4.10 5.30
C PRO A 142 3.51 3.79 5.87
N ASP A 143 3.37 3.90 7.20
CA ASP A 143 2.11 3.77 7.93
C ASP A 143 1.36 2.43 7.68
N MET A 144 2.12 1.36 7.46
CA MET A 144 1.60 0.01 7.39
C MET A 144 1.35 -0.53 8.79
N PHE A 145 0.17 -1.13 9.01
CA PHE A 145 -0.22 -1.77 10.27
C PHE A 145 -0.76 -3.19 10.06
N ALA A 146 -0.32 -4.11 10.92
CA ALA A 146 -1.11 -5.27 11.26
C ALA A 146 -2.25 -4.87 12.20
N TYR A 147 -3.27 -5.67 12.30
CA TYR A 147 -4.36 -5.46 13.25
C TYR A 147 -4.53 -6.66 14.18
N ALA A 148 -4.40 -6.40 15.49
CA ALA A 148 -4.82 -7.35 16.51
C ALA A 148 -6.30 -7.09 16.81
N ILE A 149 -7.16 -8.01 16.39
CA ILE A 149 -8.63 -7.91 16.50
C ILE A 149 -9.09 -8.89 17.56
N THR A 150 -9.50 -8.36 18.70
CA THR A 150 -9.85 -9.13 19.89
C THR A 150 -11.36 -9.15 20.09
N CYS A 151 -11.92 -10.32 20.37
CA CYS A 151 -13.26 -10.51 20.89
C CYS A 151 -13.22 -11.42 22.15
N GLU A 152 -14.36 -11.76 22.72
CA GLU A 152 -14.43 -12.63 23.92
C GLU A 152 -13.70 -13.97 23.75
N LEU A 153 -13.62 -14.49 22.50
CA LEU A 153 -12.98 -15.79 22.22
C LEU A 153 -11.46 -15.71 22.11
N GLY A 154 -10.90 -14.52 22.00
CA GLY A 154 -9.45 -14.30 21.85
C GLY A 154 -9.09 -13.33 20.73
N THR A 155 -7.79 -13.24 20.47
CA THR A 155 -7.21 -12.29 19.50
C THR A 155 -6.89 -12.98 18.18
N THR A 156 -7.40 -12.40 17.08
CA THR A 156 -6.94 -12.70 15.71
C THR A 156 -5.96 -11.62 15.28
N LEU A 157 -4.75 -12.00 14.88
CA LEU A 157 -3.75 -11.09 14.34
C LEU A 157 -3.71 -11.21 12.80
N VAL A 158 -4.06 -10.12 12.10
CA VAL A 158 -4.00 -10.03 10.63
C VAL A 158 -2.84 -9.12 10.27
N THR A 159 -1.82 -9.64 9.57
CA THR A 159 -0.58 -8.89 9.35
C THR A 159 -0.67 -7.89 8.19
N GLY A 160 -1.50 -8.14 7.17
CA GLY A 160 -1.28 -7.51 5.85
C GLY A 160 0.09 -7.91 5.29
N ASP A 161 0.59 -7.17 4.32
CA ASP A 161 1.92 -7.40 3.73
C ASP A 161 3.00 -6.85 4.63
N TYR A 162 4.02 -7.63 4.96
CA TYR A 162 5.05 -7.15 5.87
C TYR A 162 6.44 -7.70 5.58
N LYS A 163 7.41 -7.02 6.15
CA LYS A 163 8.80 -7.42 6.16
C LYS A 163 9.43 -7.07 7.52
N PHE A 164 10.15 -8.00 8.12
CA PHE A 164 10.98 -7.70 9.30
C PHE A 164 12.30 -7.08 8.84
N ASP A 165 12.27 -5.79 8.50
CA ASP A 165 13.45 -5.02 8.16
C ASP A 165 13.97 -4.31 9.43
N GLN A 166 15.19 -4.63 9.84
CA GLN A 166 15.82 -4.03 11.03
C GLN A 166 16.39 -2.63 10.76
N THR A 167 16.56 -2.28 9.48
CA THR A 167 17.07 -0.97 9.04
C THR A 167 16.21 -0.42 7.91
N PRO A 168 14.89 -0.20 8.16
CA PRO A 168 13.97 0.28 7.13
C PRO A 168 14.36 1.70 6.67
N VAL A 169 13.92 2.07 5.47
CA VAL A 169 14.28 3.36 4.83
C VAL A 169 13.83 4.56 5.65
N ASP A 170 12.67 4.47 6.29
CA ASP A 170 12.10 5.52 7.15
C ASP A 170 12.68 5.52 8.58
N GLY A 171 13.57 4.57 8.92
CA GLY A 171 14.15 4.44 10.25
C GLY A 171 13.16 3.95 11.32
N ILE A 172 11.96 3.52 10.96
CA ILE A 172 10.90 3.07 11.89
C ILE A 172 10.70 1.56 11.75
N PRO A 173 11.37 0.74 12.57
CA PRO A 173 11.24 -0.73 12.48
C PRO A 173 9.85 -1.19 12.92
N ALA A 174 9.54 -2.45 12.57
CA ALA A 174 8.35 -3.14 13.04
C ALA A 174 8.33 -3.21 14.59
N ASP A 175 7.14 -3.17 15.18
CA ASP A 175 6.94 -3.27 16.61
C ASP A 175 7.01 -4.73 17.11
N ILE A 176 8.23 -5.28 17.03
CA ILE A 176 8.51 -6.67 17.45
C ILE A 176 8.19 -6.88 18.94
N ALA A 177 8.40 -5.85 19.77
CA ALA A 177 8.08 -5.93 21.20
C ALA A 177 6.59 -6.18 21.41
N ARG A 178 5.73 -5.43 20.72
CA ARG A 178 4.28 -5.62 20.82
C ARG A 178 3.82 -6.96 20.26
N LEU A 179 4.40 -7.41 19.15
CA LEU A 179 4.13 -8.75 18.62
C LEU A 179 4.51 -9.85 19.60
N ALA A 180 5.65 -9.72 20.30
CA ALA A 180 6.07 -10.68 21.33
C ALA A 180 5.13 -10.68 22.55
N GLU A 181 4.62 -9.51 22.96
CA GLU A 181 3.61 -9.40 24.02
C GLU A 181 2.31 -10.11 23.62
N LEU A 182 1.77 -9.83 22.43
CA LEU A 182 0.58 -10.50 21.89
C LEU A 182 0.78 -12.03 21.83
N GLY A 183 1.96 -12.48 21.39
CA GLY A 183 2.29 -13.91 21.33
C GLY A 183 2.36 -14.55 22.73
N ARG A 184 2.88 -13.84 23.73
CA ARG A 184 2.91 -14.32 25.13
C ARG A 184 1.51 -14.38 25.74
N ASP A 185 0.66 -13.40 25.45
CA ASP A 185 -0.71 -13.33 25.96
C ASP A 185 -1.63 -14.36 25.28
N GLY A 186 -1.22 -14.86 24.11
CA GLY A 186 -1.89 -15.86 23.31
C GLY A 186 -2.69 -15.29 22.14
N VAL A 187 -2.32 -15.70 20.92
CA VAL A 187 -3.03 -15.37 19.68
C VAL A 187 -3.86 -16.58 19.27
N LEU A 188 -5.19 -16.40 19.18
CA LEU A 188 -6.12 -17.45 18.76
C LEU A 188 -5.87 -17.87 17.31
N LEU A 189 -5.64 -16.89 16.42
CA LEU A 189 -5.39 -17.11 15.00
C LEU A 189 -4.43 -16.06 14.46
N LEU A 190 -3.41 -16.50 13.72
CA LEU A 190 -2.53 -15.65 12.92
C LEU A 190 -2.91 -15.79 11.44
N CYS A 191 -3.35 -14.68 10.84
CA CYS A 191 -3.55 -14.53 9.39
C CYS A 191 -2.34 -13.76 8.85
N GLY A 192 -1.28 -14.49 8.48
CA GLY A 192 0.01 -13.92 8.08
C GLY A 192 0.19 -13.88 6.57
N ASP A 193 0.91 -12.86 6.10
CA ASP A 193 1.45 -12.84 4.74
C ASP A 193 2.38 -14.05 4.52
N SER A 194 2.20 -14.73 3.39
CA SER A 194 3.02 -15.86 2.98
C SER A 194 3.74 -15.65 1.63
N THR A 195 3.78 -14.42 1.17
CA THR A 195 4.50 -14.04 -0.06
C THR A 195 5.98 -14.43 0.05
N ASN A 196 6.47 -15.20 -0.93
CA ASN A 196 7.82 -15.79 -0.92
C ASN A 196 8.12 -16.78 0.22
N ALA A 197 7.14 -17.32 0.92
CA ALA A 197 7.35 -18.29 1.99
C ALA A 197 7.99 -19.62 1.50
N ASP A 198 7.90 -19.90 0.20
CA ASP A 198 8.53 -21.01 -0.50
C ASP A 198 10.00 -20.79 -0.84
N ARG A 199 10.54 -19.58 -0.65
CA ARG A 199 11.92 -19.22 -0.96
C ARG A 199 12.81 -19.33 0.27
N ALA A 200 13.90 -20.09 0.15
CA ALA A 200 14.89 -20.19 1.22
C ALA A 200 15.62 -18.85 1.46
N GLY A 201 15.97 -18.57 2.72
CA GLY A 201 16.71 -17.38 3.12
C GLY A 201 15.83 -16.27 3.66
N TRP A 202 16.28 -15.03 3.51
CA TRP A 202 15.56 -13.83 3.98
C TRP A 202 15.71 -12.69 2.99
N SER A 203 14.78 -11.75 3.00
CA SER A 203 14.84 -10.52 2.20
C SER A 203 15.86 -9.55 2.79
N LEU A 204 16.72 -9.00 1.94
CA LEU A 204 17.66 -7.95 2.35
C LEU A 204 16.92 -6.66 2.71
N SER A 205 17.56 -5.81 3.55
CA SER A 205 16.98 -4.51 3.89
C SER A 205 16.79 -3.62 2.67
N GLU A 206 15.67 -2.88 2.63
CA GLU A 206 15.41 -1.86 1.60
C GLU A 206 16.43 -0.71 1.64
N SER A 207 17.08 -0.46 2.79
CA SER A 207 18.12 0.57 2.90
C SER A 207 19.32 0.31 1.99
N LEU A 208 19.58 -0.96 1.60
CA LEU A 208 20.67 -1.32 0.70
C LEU A 208 20.44 -0.85 -0.76
N VAL A 209 19.21 -0.57 -1.14
CA VAL A 209 18.89 -0.15 -2.50
C VAL A 209 19.38 1.27 -2.78
N GLY A 210 19.31 2.17 -1.79
CA GLY A 210 19.75 3.55 -1.95
C GLY A 210 21.22 3.68 -2.43
N PRO A 211 22.20 3.05 -1.75
CA PRO A 211 23.60 3.01 -2.20
C PRO A 211 23.77 2.43 -3.61
N GLN A 212 23.05 1.35 -3.94
CA GLN A 212 23.11 0.73 -5.26
C GLN A 212 22.56 1.66 -6.36
N LEU A 213 21.48 2.39 -6.07
CA LEU A 213 20.96 3.42 -7.00
C LEU A 213 21.98 4.54 -7.22
N LYS A 214 22.63 5.03 -6.16
CA LYS A 214 23.68 6.05 -6.28
C LYS A 214 24.84 5.59 -7.15
N GLU A 215 25.30 4.36 -6.96
CA GLU A 215 26.37 3.77 -7.77
C GLU A 215 25.93 3.60 -9.24
N ALA A 216 24.72 3.06 -9.47
CA ALA A 216 24.17 2.92 -10.82
C ALA A 216 24.03 4.27 -11.53
N PHE A 217 23.51 5.29 -10.83
CA PHE A 217 23.33 6.63 -11.37
C PHE A 217 24.66 7.31 -11.71
N ALA A 218 25.70 7.10 -10.89
CA ALA A 218 27.02 7.66 -11.13
C ALA A 218 27.70 7.13 -12.40
N ARG A 219 27.33 5.92 -12.83
CA ARG A 219 27.84 5.30 -14.06
C ARG A 219 27.09 5.74 -15.34
N CYS A 220 25.94 6.42 -15.17
CA CYS A 220 25.10 6.83 -16.30
C CYS A 220 25.46 8.23 -16.78
N GLU A 221 25.93 8.33 -18.01
CA GLU A 221 26.26 9.60 -18.66
C GLU A 221 25.02 10.33 -19.20
N GLY A 222 23.98 9.60 -19.61
CA GLY A 222 22.76 10.15 -20.18
C GLY A 222 21.59 10.26 -19.18
N ARG A 223 20.39 10.34 -19.75
CA ARG A 223 19.11 10.37 -19.03
C ARG A 223 18.88 9.04 -18.31
N ILE A 224 18.45 9.11 -17.05
CA ILE A 224 18.12 7.93 -16.24
C ILE A 224 16.61 7.78 -16.20
N VAL A 225 16.11 6.56 -16.43
CA VAL A 225 14.70 6.22 -16.24
C VAL A 225 14.60 5.14 -15.19
N VAL A 226 13.85 5.42 -14.14
CA VAL A 226 13.56 4.48 -13.03
C VAL A 226 12.08 4.15 -13.08
N THR A 227 11.76 2.86 -13.07
CA THR A 227 10.38 2.39 -12.92
C THR A 227 10.16 1.80 -11.54
N CYS A 228 9.08 2.18 -10.89
CA CYS A 228 8.64 1.62 -9.62
C CYS A 228 7.13 1.78 -9.45
N PHE A 229 6.56 1.10 -8.47
CA PHE A 229 5.16 1.32 -8.11
C PHE A 229 4.95 2.77 -7.65
N ALA A 230 3.84 3.37 -8.06
CA ALA A 230 3.46 4.72 -7.64
C ALA A 230 3.23 4.84 -6.13
N SER A 231 2.95 3.74 -5.47
CA SER A 231 2.75 3.64 -4.02
C SER A 231 4.03 3.33 -3.23
N ASN A 232 5.12 2.95 -3.90
CA ASN A 232 6.40 2.70 -3.22
C ASN A 232 7.11 4.02 -2.88
N ILE A 233 6.63 4.67 -1.85
CA ILE A 233 7.08 5.98 -1.37
C ILE A 233 8.56 5.95 -0.97
N HIS A 234 8.99 4.88 -0.31
CA HIS A 234 10.39 4.71 0.09
C HIS A 234 11.35 4.64 -1.11
N ARG A 235 10.95 3.96 -2.19
CA ARG A 235 11.77 3.89 -3.41
C ARG A 235 11.89 5.25 -4.10
N VAL A 236 10.80 6.02 -4.13
CA VAL A 236 10.84 7.37 -4.68
C VAL A 236 11.79 8.27 -3.88
N GLN A 237 11.77 8.18 -2.54
CA GLN A 237 12.74 8.92 -1.69
C GLN A 237 14.18 8.52 -2.03
N GLN A 238 14.48 7.23 -2.12
CA GLN A 238 15.83 6.75 -2.46
C GLN A 238 16.30 7.25 -3.84
N VAL A 239 15.40 7.33 -4.82
CA VAL A 239 15.70 7.89 -6.15
C VAL A 239 15.98 9.40 -6.06
N VAL A 240 15.17 10.14 -5.30
CA VAL A 240 15.36 11.57 -5.07
C VAL A 240 16.73 11.82 -4.41
N ASP A 241 17.08 11.05 -3.39
CA ASP A 241 18.36 11.15 -2.68
C ASP A 241 19.55 10.86 -3.61
N ALA A 242 19.45 9.77 -4.41
CA ALA A 242 20.49 9.42 -5.37
C ALA A 242 20.68 10.50 -6.46
N ALA A 243 19.57 11.02 -6.99
CA ALA A 243 19.60 12.10 -7.98
C ALA A 243 20.18 13.40 -7.38
N SER A 244 19.83 13.74 -6.15
CA SER A 244 20.30 14.92 -5.43
C SER A 244 21.82 14.92 -5.27
N THR A 245 22.41 13.78 -4.89
CA THR A 245 23.88 13.67 -4.72
C THR A 245 24.67 13.92 -6.00
N LEU A 246 24.03 13.72 -7.17
CA LEU A 246 24.65 13.91 -8.49
C LEU A 246 24.21 15.22 -9.18
N GLY A 247 23.47 16.08 -8.46
CA GLY A 247 22.96 17.34 -8.99
C GLY A 247 21.99 17.18 -10.18
N ARG A 248 21.30 16.02 -10.25
CA ARG A 248 20.28 15.74 -11.27
C ARG A 248 18.91 16.19 -10.79
N LYS A 249 18.08 16.63 -11.73
CA LYS A 249 16.65 16.92 -11.52
C LYS A 249 15.83 15.66 -11.64
N VAL A 250 14.63 15.65 -11.03
CA VAL A 250 13.70 14.51 -11.06
C VAL A 250 12.39 14.92 -11.70
N ALA A 251 11.95 14.19 -12.72
CA ALA A 251 10.62 14.31 -13.32
C ALA A 251 9.76 13.10 -12.91
N LEU A 252 8.58 13.38 -12.34
CA LEU A 252 7.62 12.34 -11.97
C LEU A 252 6.58 12.19 -13.08
N VAL A 253 6.55 11.03 -13.73
CA VAL A 253 5.66 10.73 -14.86
C VAL A 253 4.57 9.77 -14.40
N GLY A 254 3.31 10.08 -14.72
CA GLY A 254 2.11 9.37 -14.30
C GLY A 254 1.30 10.14 -13.27
N ARG A 255 -0.03 10.08 -13.39
CA ARG A 255 -0.95 10.77 -12.45
C ARG A 255 -0.82 10.22 -11.03
N SER A 256 -0.89 8.91 -10.88
CA SER A 256 -0.79 8.23 -9.58
C SER A 256 0.57 8.50 -8.92
N MET A 257 1.68 8.45 -9.67
CA MET A 257 3.01 8.76 -9.16
C MET A 257 3.07 10.18 -8.56
N ARG A 258 2.65 11.20 -9.32
CA ARG A 258 2.66 12.59 -8.84
C ARG A 258 1.75 12.80 -7.65
N LYS A 259 0.56 12.18 -7.66
CA LYS A 259 -0.43 12.26 -6.60
C LYS A 259 0.11 11.67 -5.29
N ASN A 260 0.63 10.43 -5.34
CA ASN A 260 1.13 9.75 -4.15
C ASN A 260 2.39 10.43 -3.58
N VAL A 261 3.30 10.88 -4.44
CA VAL A 261 4.46 11.67 -4.00
C VAL A 261 4.03 12.99 -3.32
N ASN A 262 3.00 13.65 -3.85
CA ASN A 262 2.47 14.87 -3.23
C ASN A 262 1.89 14.60 -1.84
N ILE A 263 1.10 13.52 -1.70
CA ILE A 263 0.56 13.10 -0.41
C ILE A 263 1.71 12.75 0.55
N GLY A 264 2.69 11.96 0.09
CA GLY A 264 3.87 11.61 0.90
C GLY A 264 4.66 12.82 1.37
N ARG A 265 4.81 13.86 0.52
CA ARG A 265 5.45 15.13 0.92
C ARG A 265 4.65 15.90 1.96
N GLN A 266 3.33 15.99 1.80
CA GLN A 266 2.45 16.68 2.76
C GLN A 266 2.48 16.03 4.14
N LEU A 267 2.65 14.72 4.20
CA LEU A 267 2.72 13.95 5.44
C LEU A 267 4.16 13.79 5.99
N GLY A 268 5.16 14.33 5.27
CA GLY A 268 6.56 14.26 5.71
C GLY A 268 7.27 12.92 5.43
N HIS A 269 6.67 12.04 4.63
CA HIS A 269 7.29 10.77 4.23
C HIS A 269 8.26 10.90 3.06
N ILE A 270 8.19 11.99 2.32
CA ILE A 270 9.12 12.32 1.23
C ILE A 270 9.65 13.73 1.44
N ASP A 271 10.96 13.84 1.49
CA ASP A 271 11.67 15.12 1.44
C ASP A 271 12.27 15.32 0.04
N VAL A 272 11.92 16.44 -0.60
CA VAL A 272 12.42 16.78 -1.93
C VAL A 272 13.03 18.18 -1.87
N PRO A 273 14.34 18.32 -2.14
CA PRO A 273 15.00 19.62 -2.18
C PRO A 273 14.28 20.61 -3.10
N GLN A 274 14.25 21.88 -2.69
CA GLN A 274 13.59 22.93 -3.47
C GLN A 274 14.15 23.02 -4.90
N GLY A 275 13.25 23.09 -5.87
CA GLY A 275 13.60 23.20 -7.29
C GLY A 275 14.15 21.92 -7.90
N MET A 276 14.11 20.78 -7.21
CA MET A 276 14.57 19.49 -7.73
C MET A 276 13.56 18.84 -8.67
N LEU A 277 12.24 18.98 -8.39
CA LEU A 277 11.22 18.44 -9.26
C LEU A 277 11.01 19.28 -10.51
N VAL A 278 10.91 18.59 -11.64
CA VAL A 278 10.65 19.15 -12.96
C VAL A 278 9.28 18.70 -13.44
N GLU A 279 8.49 19.62 -13.97
CA GLU A 279 7.24 19.31 -14.65
C GLU A 279 7.50 18.39 -15.86
N PRO A 280 6.70 17.32 -16.09
CA PRO A 280 6.92 16.40 -17.22
C PRO A 280 6.98 17.09 -18.58
N LYS A 281 6.22 18.16 -18.80
CA LYS A 281 6.22 18.96 -20.03
C LYS A 281 7.52 19.75 -20.28
N ARG A 282 8.37 19.84 -19.25
CA ARG A 282 9.64 20.56 -19.29
C ARG A 282 10.87 19.63 -19.32
N ILE A 283 10.66 18.33 -19.51
CA ILE A 283 11.75 17.34 -19.56
C ILE A 283 12.77 17.71 -20.63
N GLU A 284 12.33 18.18 -21.80
CA GLU A 284 13.19 18.58 -22.94
C GLU A 284 13.96 19.89 -22.70
N ASP A 285 13.64 20.65 -21.63
CA ASP A 285 14.40 21.86 -21.27
C ASP A 285 15.75 21.52 -20.59
N PHE A 286 15.96 20.25 -20.22
CA PHE A 286 17.12 19.80 -19.45
C PHE A 286 17.99 18.84 -20.26
N PRO A 287 19.33 18.97 -20.19
CA PRO A 287 20.21 18.01 -20.79
C PRO A 287 20.09 16.63 -20.14
N ASP A 288 20.29 15.58 -20.93
CA ASP A 288 20.06 14.19 -20.51
C ASP A 288 20.83 13.80 -19.25
N GLU A 289 22.09 14.23 -19.12
CA GLU A 289 22.93 13.95 -17.95
C GLU A 289 22.47 14.65 -16.67
N LYS A 290 21.50 15.57 -16.77
CA LYS A 290 20.93 16.28 -15.62
C LYS A 290 19.54 15.81 -15.21
N LEU A 291 19.04 14.73 -15.83
CA LEU A 291 17.66 14.32 -15.65
C LEU A 291 17.52 12.87 -15.19
N VAL A 292 16.65 12.66 -14.21
CA VAL A 292 16.10 11.36 -13.79
C VAL A 292 14.59 11.39 -13.98
N ILE A 293 14.04 10.41 -14.66
CA ILE A 293 12.61 10.25 -14.85
C ILE A 293 12.14 9.08 -13.96
N VAL A 294 11.15 9.32 -13.12
CA VAL A 294 10.49 8.25 -12.32
C VAL A 294 9.12 8.01 -12.91
N SER A 295 8.84 6.77 -13.29
CA SER A 295 7.57 6.36 -13.91
C SER A 295 7.04 5.07 -13.29
N THR A 296 5.77 4.77 -13.56
CA THR A 296 5.16 3.45 -13.32
C THR A 296 5.45 2.50 -14.49
N GLY A 297 5.04 1.25 -14.39
CA GLY A 297 5.22 0.24 -15.45
C GLY A 297 6.25 -0.84 -15.10
N SER A 298 6.56 -1.01 -13.81
CA SER A 298 7.52 -2.02 -13.33
C SER A 298 7.01 -3.47 -13.46
N GLN A 299 5.70 -3.66 -13.64
CA GLN A 299 5.07 -4.99 -13.80
C GLN A 299 4.55 -5.26 -15.22
N GLY A 300 4.95 -4.47 -16.22
CA GLY A 300 4.48 -4.62 -17.59
C GLY A 300 3.04 -4.16 -17.80
N GLU A 301 2.47 -3.41 -16.86
CA GLU A 301 1.22 -2.68 -17.11
C GLU A 301 1.42 -1.83 -18.36
N PRO A 302 0.40 -1.64 -19.23
CA PRO A 302 0.52 -0.73 -20.36
C PRO A 302 1.00 0.61 -19.82
N PRO A 303 2.28 0.98 -19.98
CA PRO A 303 2.79 2.13 -19.27
C PRO A 303 2.16 3.36 -19.89
N VAL A 304 1.66 4.24 -19.06
CA VAL A 304 1.40 5.64 -19.44
C VAL A 304 2.65 6.25 -20.12
N SER A 305 3.83 5.70 -19.82
CA SER A 305 5.10 6.00 -20.47
C SER A 305 5.16 5.67 -21.97
N TYR A 306 4.45 4.64 -22.46
CA TYR A 306 4.40 4.37 -23.92
C TYR A 306 3.58 5.39 -24.69
N THR A 307 2.61 6.04 -24.07
CA THR A 307 1.76 7.04 -24.71
C THR A 307 2.34 8.47 -24.65
N HIS A 308 3.33 8.71 -23.78
CA HIS A 308 3.85 10.08 -23.56
C HIS A 308 5.37 10.24 -23.67
N LEU A 309 6.12 9.16 -23.71
CA LEU A 309 7.55 9.16 -23.89
C LEU A 309 7.89 8.35 -25.15
N THR A 310 7.83 8.98 -26.33
CA THR A 310 8.59 8.48 -27.48
C THR A 310 10.07 8.69 -27.17
N LEU A 311 10.63 7.75 -26.40
CA LEU A 311 12.07 7.68 -26.25
C LEU A 311 12.64 7.21 -27.59
N PRO A 312 13.65 7.90 -28.17
CA PRO A 312 14.44 7.30 -29.22
C PRO A 312 15.18 6.12 -28.62
N THR A 313 14.58 4.94 -28.76
CA THR A 313 15.15 3.69 -28.26
C THR A 313 16.35 3.32 -29.12
N LYS A 314 17.54 3.70 -28.70
CA LYS A 314 18.68 2.83 -28.91
C LYS A 314 18.53 1.69 -27.89
N ARG A 315 18.16 0.50 -28.38
CA ARG A 315 18.26 -0.74 -27.62
C ARG A 315 19.67 -0.82 -27.04
N ILE A 316 19.78 -0.86 -25.73
CA ILE A 316 20.93 -1.44 -25.04
C ILE A 316 20.47 -2.84 -24.65
N VAL A 317 21.08 -3.85 -25.26
CA VAL A 317 20.95 -5.26 -24.91
C VAL A 317 21.73 -5.51 -23.63
#